data_595da37bcf2318112669421522bbb1df
#
_entry.id   595da37bcf2318112669421522bbb1df
#
_cell.length_a   1.000
_cell.length_b   1.000
_cell.length_c   1.000
_cell.angle_alpha   90.00
_cell.angle_beta   90.00
_cell.angle_gamma   90.00
#
_symmetry.space_group_name_H-M   'P 1'
#
loop_
_entity.id
_entity.type
_entity.pdbx_description
1 polymer ?
#
loop_
_entity_poly.entity_id
_entity_poly.type
_entity_poly.pdbx_seq_one_letter_code
_entity_poly.pdbx_strand_id
1 'polypeptide(L)'
;MNLLLLADTDLEGSCRVYQRESGNQSFPQQRYPFDLKYLALILLCLLCFSTAESEATVYQVGSDQEFHQVENVPWEKLMAGDEVHIHWRPRPYRTKWVLCCRGTKDKPIVIKGIPSEKGELPVIDGRRAMTRPQLRFWGEQRGIIKIGGARDPVDTMPAYIVIENLDIRSARPSFFYFNSEGLQKYFQNAAAIFIEKGEHITIRNCFLHDCGNGLFVAYDTKELLVENCSIYHNGIAGSLYEHNVYTEAAGITFQGNYLGPLRKRCLGNNLKDRSAGLVIRYNWIEGGNRQLDLVDSEGGDIIRYDPRYRTTYVYGNVLVKQKEDPNSQVIHYGGDSGDESAYRKGTLFLFNNTIVSRRASTTLVRLSSNGEHLDCRNNILYTSHAGSSFSILDERGTASLSHNWLKKGWKTSHSRGVGNVDSEEEIYSENDPGFQNVEKNLFFLTPKSACLNKSGSLPKTIQNNFPIKKQFNGPRGTKKRPTDSLKDLGALGRQSEEKSLN
;
A
#
# COMPACT_ATOMS: atom_id res chain seq x y z
N MET A 1 -37.63 20.45 -10.15
CA MET A 1 -38.15 21.84 -10.26
C MET A 1 -37.15 22.70 -9.47
N ASN A 2 -36.13 23.23 -10.17
CA ASN A 2 -35.07 24.02 -9.54
C ASN A 2 -35.53 25.48 -9.45
N LEU A 3 -35.76 25.96 -8.22
CA LEU A 3 -36.02 27.37 -7.94
C LEU A 3 -34.64 28.07 -7.80
N LEU A 4 -34.32 28.96 -8.73
CA LEU A 4 -33.21 29.87 -8.59
C LEU A 4 -33.71 31.18 -7.99
N LEU A 5 -33.37 31.47 -6.74
CA LEU A 5 -33.61 32.74 -6.09
C LEU A 5 -32.41 33.65 -6.30
N LEU A 6 -32.58 34.73 -7.05
CA LEU A 6 -31.58 35.81 -7.17
C LEU A 6 -32.06 36.98 -6.30
N ALA A 7 -31.22 37.40 -5.36
CA ALA A 7 -31.44 38.57 -4.53
C ALA A 7 -30.43 39.66 -4.90
N ASP A 8 -30.88 40.86 -5.15
CA ASP A 8 -30.05 42.05 -5.36
C ASP A 8 -30.42 43.13 -4.35
N THR A 9 -29.45 43.84 -3.80
CA THR A 9 -29.65 44.89 -2.80
C THR A 9 -29.35 46.25 -3.41
N ASP A 10 -30.28 47.22 -3.29
CA ASP A 10 -30.02 48.61 -3.68
C ASP A 10 -29.34 49.43 -2.58
N LEU A 11 -28.90 50.63 -2.95
CA LEU A 11 -28.15 51.53 -2.07
C LEU A 11 -28.94 52.07 -0.85
N GLU A 12 -30.21 51.71 -0.70
CA GLU A 12 -31.09 52.07 0.41
C GLU A 12 -31.40 50.91 1.36
N GLY A 13 -30.80 49.72 1.14
CA GLY A 13 -30.92 48.57 2.04
C GLY A 13 -32.21 47.73 1.86
N SER A 14 -32.92 47.85 0.73
CA SER A 14 -34.08 47.02 0.42
C SER A 14 -33.69 45.82 -0.44
N CYS A 15 -34.13 44.62 -0.04
CA CYS A 15 -33.89 43.37 -0.77
C CYS A 15 -35.03 43.11 -1.76
N ARG A 16 -34.73 42.92 -3.04
CA ARG A 16 -35.70 42.50 -4.07
C ARG A 16 -35.55 41.03 -4.40
N VAL A 17 -36.61 40.30 -4.22
CA VAL A 17 -36.68 38.87 -4.63
C VAL A 17 -37.44 38.79 -5.94
N TYR A 18 -36.81 38.27 -6.99
CA TYR A 18 -37.42 38.06 -8.28
C TYR A 18 -37.79 36.58 -8.45
N GLN A 19 -39.10 36.33 -8.66
CA GLN A 19 -39.58 35.03 -9.08
C GLN A 19 -39.85 35.10 -10.59
N ARG A 20 -39.18 34.31 -11.39
CA ARG A 20 -39.39 34.27 -12.82
C ARG A 20 -40.27 33.07 -13.15
N GLU A 21 -41.55 33.36 -13.39
CA GLU A 21 -42.45 32.43 -14.10
C GLU A 21 -42.59 32.88 -15.55
N SER A 22 -42.58 31.91 -16.47
CA SER A 22 -42.83 32.15 -17.89
C SER A 22 -44.30 32.39 -18.15
N GLY A 23 -44.69 33.65 -18.25
CA GLY A 23 -46.04 34.06 -18.63
C GLY A 23 -46.34 35.49 -18.24
N ASN A 24 -46.70 36.32 -19.23
CA ASN A 24 -47.05 37.73 -19.10
C ASN A 24 -48.21 37.98 -18.15
N GLN A 25 -47.95 38.39 -16.92
CA GLN A 25 -48.88 39.16 -16.09
C GLN A 25 -48.10 40.00 -15.07
N SER A 26 -48.37 41.32 -15.03
CA SER A 26 -47.82 42.26 -14.07
C SER A 26 -48.57 42.18 -12.74
N PHE A 27 -47.89 41.84 -11.65
CA PHE A 27 -48.43 41.89 -10.29
C PHE A 27 -47.95 43.14 -9.54
N PRO A 28 -48.76 43.67 -8.62
CA PRO A 28 -48.41 44.87 -7.86
C PRO A 28 -47.27 44.61 -6.87
N GLN A 29 -46.38 45.58 -6.79
CA GLN A 29 -45.23 45.54 -5.85
C GLN A 29 -45.72 45.67 -4.41
N GLN A 30 -45.63 44.65 -3.60
CA GLN A 30 -45.77 44.74 -2.16
C GLN A 30 -44.37 44.95 -1.53
N ARG A 31 -44.20 46.11 -0.85
CA ARG A 31 -42.99 46.38 -0.06
C ARG A 31 -43.19 45.83 1.35
N TYR A 32 -42.33 44.91 1.77
CA TYR A 32 -42.27 44.47 3.15
C TYR A 32 -41.11 45.21 3.85
N PRO A 33 -41.35 45.92 4.96
CA PRO A 33 -40.27 46.51 5.73
C PRO A 33 -39.44 45.38 6.40
N PHE A 34 -38.16 45.30 6.06
CA PHE A 34 -37.24 44.36 6.67
C PHE A 34 -36.82 44.93 8.02
N ASP A 35 -37.33 44.37 9.12
CA ASP A 35 -36.97 44.79 10.47
C ASP A 35 -35.58 44.23 10.80
N LEU A 36 -34.59 45.10 11.00
CA LEU A 36 -33.21 44.75 11.38
C LEU A 36 -33.12 43.80 12.59
N LYS A 37 -34.18 43.76 13.41
CA LYS A 37 -34.29 42.85 14.55
C LYS A 37 -34.38 41.37 14.12
N TYR A 38 -35.02 41.08 12.98
CA TYR A 38 -35.08 39.70 12.45
C TYR A 38 -33.76 39.25 11.84
N LEU A 39 -33.02 40.18 11.22
CA LEU A 39 -31.68 39.89 10.73
C LEU A 39 -30.73 39.59 11.89
N ALA A 40 -30.79 40.38 12.98
CA ALA A 40 -30.03 40.13 14.20
C ALA A 40 -30.40 38.80 14.88
N LEU A 41 -31.71 38.44 14.86
CA LEU A 41 -32.19 37.15 15.40
C LEU A 41 -31.73 35.96 14.54
N ILE A 42 -31.76 36.09 13.21
CA ILE A 42 -31.25 35.06 12.29
C ILE A 42 -29.73 34.92 12.42
N LEU A 43 -28.96 36.03 12.53
CA LEU A 43 -27.53 35.99 12.80
C LEU A 43 -27.24 35.39 14.20
N LEU A 44 -28.02 35.69 15.21
CA LEU A 44 -27.88 35.13 16.56
C LEU A 44 -28.22 33.63 16.56
N CYS A 45 -29.24 33.19 15.82
CA CYS A 45 -29.55 31.77 15.61
C CYS A 45 -28.46 31.05 14.80
N LEU A 46 -27.82 31.69 13.81
CA LEU A 46 -26.70 31.15 13.05
C LEU A 46 -25.41 31.07 13.90
N LEU A 47 -25.22 31.99 14.87
CA LEU A 47 -24.14 31.96 15.83
C LEU A 47 -24.39 30.96 16.99
N CYS A 48 -25.65 30.62 17.27
CA CYS A 48 -26.01 29.58 18.27
C CYS A 48 -25.95 28.15 17.68
N PHE A 49 -25.82 27.97 16.39
CA PHE A 49 -25.31 26.72 15.82
C PHE A 49 -23.77 26.69 15.92
N SER A 50 -23.25 26.89 17.14
CA SER A 50 -21.98 26.29 17.47
C SER A 50 -22.19 24.80 17.26
N THR A 51 -21.65 24.24 16.20
CA THR A 51 -21.47 22.80 16.06
C THR A 51 -20.78 22.38 17.34
N ALA A 52 -21.53 21.76 18.26
CA ALA A 52 -20.90 21.04 19.35
C ALA A 52 -19.98 20.05 18.66
N GLU A 53 -18.68 20.36 18.61
CA GLU A 53 -17.69 19.40 18.15
C GLU A 53 -17.87 18.20 19.10
N SER A 54 -18.40 17.11 18.57
CA SER A 54 -18.45 15.87 19.31
C SER A 54 -17.03 15.56 19.76
N GLU A 55 -16.84 15.44 21.06
CA GLU A 55 -15.55 15.01 21.60
C GLU A 55 -15.23 13.63 21.05
N ALA A 56 -13.96 13.42 20.66
CA ALA A 56 -13.48 12.15 20.18
C ALA A 56 -13.61 11.08 21.26
N THR A 57 -14.15 9.93 20.90
CA THR A 57 -14.40 8.81 21.81
C THR A 57 -13.31 7.75 21.67
N VAL A 58 -12.84 7.23 22.81
CA VAL A 58 -11.93 6.07 22.84
C VAL A 58 -12.70 4.84 23.31
N TYR A 59 -12.95 3.92 22.38
CA TYR A 59 -13.62 2.63 22.65
C TYR A 59 -12.60 1.60 23.14
N GLN A 60 -12.63 1.23 24.39
CA GLN A 60 -11.72 0.25 24.99
C GLN A 60 -12.30 -1.17 24.83
N VAL A 61 -11.57 -2.07 24.16
CA VAL A 61 -12.00 -3.46 23.90
C VAL A 61 -11.05 -4.45 24.52
N GLY A 62 -11.56 -5.35 25.37
CA GLY A 62 -10.76 -6.39 26.05
C GLY A 62 -11.53 -7.13 27.11
N SER A 63 -10.92 -8.12 27.77
CA SER A 63 -11.58 -8.93 28.81
C SER A 63 -12.07 -8.10 29.99
N ASP A 64 -11.28 -7.07 30.35
CA ASP A 64 -11.53 -6.20 31.51
C ASP A 64 -11.83 -4.76 31.09
N GLN A 65 -12.29 -4.58 29.84
CA GLN A 65 -12.61 -3.28 29.27
C GLN A 65 -14.12 -3.11 29.08
N GLU A 66 -14.54 -1.88 28.76
CA GLU A 66 -15.95 -1.52 28.53
C GLU A 66 -16.60 -2.44 27.48
N PHE A 67 -15.90 -2.71 26.38
CA PHE A 67 -16.35 -3.63 25.34
C PHE A 67 -15.59 -4.95 25.47
N HIS A 68 -16.26 -6.01 25.88
CA HIS A 68 -15.62 -7.33 26.02
C HIS A 68 -15.26 -7.98 24.67
N GLN A 69 -15.93 -7.59 23.59
CA GLN A 69 -15.74 -8.14 22.25
C GLN A 69 -15.69 -7.02 21.20
N VAL A 70 -14.91 -7.24 20.15
CA VAL A 70 -14.74 -6.26 19.05
C VAL A 70 -16.07 -6.03 18.29
N GLU A 71 -16.94 -7.02 18.18
CA GLU A 71 -18.27 -6.86 17.58
C GLU A 71 -19.20 -5.95 18.37
N ASN A 72 -18.90 -5.64 19.63
CA ASN A 72 -19.70 -4.73 20.44
C ASN A 72 -19.42 -3.25 20.12
N VAL A 73 -18.28 -2.94 19.49
CA VAL A 73 -17.97 -1.58 19.07
C VAL A 73 -19.02 -1.11 18.05
N PRO A 74 -19.54 0.12 18.17
CA PRO A 74 -20.53 0.66 17.24
C PRO A 74 -19.84 1.18 15.95
N TRP A 75 -19.30 0.25 15.15
CA TRP A 75 -18.57 0.54 13.91
C TRP A 75 -19.32 1.44 12.93
N GLU A 76 -20.66 1.39 12.98
CA GLU A 76 -21.55 2.20 12.18
C GLU A 76 -21.66 3.66 12.64
N LYS A 77 -21.09 4.01 13.81
CA LYS A 77 -21.22 5.34 14.43
C LYS A 77 -19.90 6.09 14.61
N LEU A 78 -18.77 5.49 14.19
CA LEU A 78 -17.47 6.11 14.35
C LEU A 78 -17.39 7.46 13.63
N MET A 79 -16.83 8.46 14.31
CA MET A 79 -16.65 9.82 13.83
C MET A 79 -15.19 10.23 13.81
N ALA A 80 -14.90 11.39 13.21
CA ALA A 80 -13.55 11.94 13.12
C ALA A 80 -12.91 12.14 14.50
N GLY A 81 -11.76 11.53 14.70
CA GLY A 81 -11.00 11.53 15.95
C GLY A 81 -11.27 10.35 16.86
N ASP A 82 -12.28 9.52 16.57
CA ASP A 82 -12.55 8.33 17.39
C ASP A 82 -11.40 7.31 17.29
N GLU A 83 -11.11 6.65 18.41
CA GLU A 83 -10.13 5.57 18.49
C GLU A 83 -10.78 4.28 19.02
N VAL A 84 -10.41 3.14 18.45
CA VAL A 84 -10.78 1.81 18.95
C VAL A 84 -9.51 1.11 19.44
N HIS A 85 -9.36 0.95 20.73
CA HIS A 85 -8.22 0.29 21.38
C HIS A 85 -8.56 -1.17 21.66
N ILE A 86 -8.00 -2.09 20.89
CA ILE A 86 -8.21 -3.53 21.02
C ILE A 86 -7.07 -4.11 21.84
N HIS A 87 -7.33 -4.45 23.11
CA HIS A 87 -6.32 -4.98 24.01
C HIS A 87 -6.01 -6.44 23.70
N TRP A 88 -4.73 -6.81 23.83
CA TRP A 88 -4.30 -8.18 23.73
C TRP A 88 -5.01 -9.09 24.76
N ARG A 89 -5.30 -10.32 24.34
CA ARG A 89 -5.76 -11.41 25.20
C ARG A 89 -5.30 -12.75 24.62
N PRO A 90 -5.17 -13.84 25.45
CA PRO A 90 -4.70 -15.14 24.97
C PRO A 90 -5.58 -15.76 23.89
N ARG A 91 -6.90 -15.51 23.91
CA ARG A 91 -7.85 -16.01 22.91
C ARG A 91 -8.07 -14.99 21.81
N PRO A 92 -7.95 -15.37 20.52
CA PRO A 92 -8.22 -14.46 19.40
C PRO A 92 -9.63 -13.87 19.45
N TYR A 93 -9.77 -12.66 18.95
CA TYR A 93 -11.06 -12.07 18.59
C TYR A 93 -11.51 -12.67 17.26
N ARG A 94 -12.71 -13.25 17.26
CA ARG A 94 -13.30 -13.89 16.08
C ARG A 94 -14.41 -13.01 15.53
N THR A 95 -14.04 -11.95 14.86
CA THR A 95 -14.94 -10.91 14.40
C THR A 95 -14.54 -10.40 13.02
N LYS A 96 -15.52 -9.80 12.33
CA LYS A 96 -15.38 -9.11 11.05
C LYS A 96 -16.17 -7.81 11.11
N TRP A 97 -15.69 -6.80 10.41
CA TRP A 97 -16.38 -5.52 10.32
C TRP A 97 -16.05 -4.75 9.05
N VAL A 98 -16.83 -3.71 8.81
CA VAL A 98 -16.63 -2.75 7.72
C VAL A 98 -16.51 -1.34 8.27
N LEU A 99 -15.67 -0.52 7.64
CA LEU A 99 -15.44 0.88 7.94
C LEU A 99 -15.89 1.72 6.75
N CYS A 100 -16.91 2.59 6.95
CA CYS A 100 -17.35 3.59 5.96
C CYS A 100 -17.28 5.01 6.51
N CYS A 101 -16.60 5.20 7.64
CA CYS A 101 -16.44 6.46 8.35
C CYS A 101 -15.37 7.35 7.70
N ARG A 102 -15.46 8.66 7.97
CA ARG A 102 -14.48 9.66 7.54
C ARG A 102 -13.87 10.36 8.74
N GLY A 103 -12.56 10.19 8.90
CA GLY A 103 -11.75 11.10 9.70
C GLY A 103 -11.36 12.34 8.93
N THR A 104 -10.46 13.13 9.52
CA THR A 104 -9.77 14.24 8.87
C THR A 104 -8.27 14.09 9.08
N LYS A 105 -7.47 14.90 8.38
CA LYS A 105 -6.01 14.87 8.54
C LYS A 105 -5.59 15.08 10.01
N ASP A 106 -6.29 15.97 10.72
CA ASP A 106 -5.96 16.33 12.11
C ASP A 106 -6.72 15.49 13.15
N LYS A 107 -7.82 14.85 12.74
CA LYS A 107 -8.66 13.96 13.56
C LYS A 107 -8.91 12.63 12.81
N PRO A 108 -7.87 11.79 12.58
CA PRO A 108 -8.04 10.49 11.94
C PRO A 108 -8.86 9.56 12.83
N ILE A 109 -9.47 8.54 12.22
CA ILE A 109 -10.08 7.43 12.95
C ILE A 109 -9.01 6.34 13.10
N VAL A 110 -8.78 5.89 14.33
CA VAL A 110 -7.67 4.97 14.65
C VAL A 110 -8.19 3.65 15.21
N ILE A 111 -7.88 2.55 14.55
CA ILE A 111 -8.11 1.19 15.04
C ILE A 111 -6.75 0.62 15.46
N LYS A 112 -6.54 0.50 16.77
CA LYS A 112 -5.23 0.24 17.36
C LYS A 112 -5.23 -0.99 18.23
N GLY A 113 -4.32 -1.91 17.97
CA GLY A 113 -4.00 -2.99 18.89
C GLY A 113 -3.13 -2.51 20.04
N ILE A 114 -3.52 -2.83 21.26
CA ILE A 114 -2.75 -2.60 22.48
C ILE A 114 -2.06 -3.92 22.83
N PRO A 115 -0.72 -4.01 22.73
CA PRO A 115 0.01 -5.25 22.93
C PRO A 115 0.02 -5.68 24.40
N SER A 116 0.34 -6.96 24.64
CA SER A 116 0.66 -7.45 25.96
C SER A 116 1.96 -6.84 26.49
N GLU A 117 2.26 -7.04 27.78
CA GLU A 117 3.55 -6.66 28.38
C GLU A 117 4.76 -7.30 27.67
N LYS A 118 4.54 -8.45 27.01
CA LYS A 118 5.56 -9.14 26.21
C LYS A 118 5.63 -8.65 24.75
N GLY A 119 4.83 -7.66 24.36
CA GLY A 119 4.78 -7.14 23.00
C GLY A 119 3.93 -7.96 22.03
N GLU A 120 3.16 -8.94 22.49
CA GLU A 120 2.25 -9.74 21.65
C GLU A 120 1.07 -8.90 21.20
N LEU A 121 0.75 -8.92 19.92
CA LEU A 121 -0.37 -8.15 19.36
C LEU A 121 -1.71 -8.87 19.55
N PRO A 122 -2.82 -8.14 19.67
CA PRO A 122 -4.15 -8.73 19.64
C PRO A 122 -4.43 -9.37 18.30
N VAL A 123 -5.00 -10.56 18.33
CA VAL A 123 -5.25 -11.39 17.15
C VAL A 123 -6.70 -11.26 16.71
N ILE A 124 -6.92 -10.87 15.46
CA ILE A 124 -8.21 -10.91 14.76
C ILE A 124 -8.22 -12.13 13.84
N ASP A 125 -8.99 -13.14 14.19
CA ASP A 125 -8.99 -14.44 13.51
C ASP A 125 -10.30 -14.63 12.72
N GLY A 126 -10.19 -14.79 11.42
CA GLY A 126 -11.31 -15.00 10.51
C GLY A 126 -12.02 -16.33 10.68
N ARG A 127 -11.40 -17.31 11.35
CA ARG A 127 -12.01 -18.62 11.58
C ARG A 127 -13.20 -18.53 12.54
N ARG A 128 -14.40 -18.88 12.03
CA ARG A 128 -15.64 -18.77 12.81
C ARG A 128 -15.89 -17.35 13.30
N ALA A 129 -15.40 -16.34 12.56
CA ALA A 129 -15.62 -14.95 12.88
C ALA A 129 -17.11 -14.62 12.78
N MET A 130 -17.55 -13.66 13.58
CA MET A 130 -18.93 -13.17 13.57
C MET A 130 -18.96 -11.74 13.05
N THR A 131 -19.94 -11.46 12.23
CA THR A 131 -20.27 -10.11 11.79
C THR A 131 -21.39 -9.58 12.68
N ARG A 132 -21.19 -8.38 13.23
CA ARG A 132 -22.20 -7.66 14.02
C ARG A 132 -23.52 -7.52 13.22
N PRO A 133 -24.68 -7.87 13.77
CA PRO A 133 -25.96 -7.85 13.04
C PRO A 133 -26.36 -6.48 12.46
N GLN A 134 -25.84 -5.38 13.00
CA GLN A 134 -26.06 -4.02 12.52
C GLN A 134 -25.26 -3.68 11.26
N LEU A 135 -24.25 -4.46 10.93
CA LEU A 135 -23.41 -4.24 9.74
C LEU A 135 -23.98 -5.04 8.55
N ARG A 136 -24.18 -4.36 7.43
CA ARG A 136 -24.61 -4.95 6.16
C ARG A 136 -23.74 -4.41 5.03
N PHE A 137 -22.89 -5.25 4.48
CA PHE A 137 -21.94 -4.85 3.45
C PHE A 137 -21.78 -5.93 2.38
N TRP A 138 -21.65 -5.50 1.15
CA TRP A 138 -21.39 -6.41 0.04
C TRP A 138 -19.94 -6.86 0.01
N GLY A 139 -19.67 -7.98 -0.67
CA GLY A 139 -18.34 -8.58 -0.71
C GLY A 139 -17.81 -9.00 0.67
N GLU A 140 -18.70 -9.30 1.63
CA GLU A 140 -18.37 -9.71 2.99
C GLU A 140 -17.42 -10.90 3.02
N GLN A 141 -17.59 -11.85 2.11
CA GLN A 141 -16.76 -13.05 1.96
C GLN A 141 -15.34 -12.76 1.49
N ARG A 142 -15.01 -11.52 1.15
CA ARG A 142 -13.70 -11.12 0.61
C ARG A 142 -12.70 -10.59 1.63
N GLY A 143 -13.05 -10.47 2.91
CA GLY A 143 -12.08 -9.98 3.91
C GLY A 143 -12.52 -10.14 5.36
N ILE A 144 -11.61 -9.85 6.28
CA ILE A 144 -11.89 -9.77 7.72
C ILE A 144 -12.23 -8.31 8.07
N ILE A 145 -11.33 -7.38 7.79
CA ILE A 145 -11.58 -5.96 7.89
C ILE A 145 -11.84 -5.44 6.47
N LYS A 146 -12.98 -4.81 6.27
CA LYS A 146 -13.32 -4.18 5.01
C LYS A 146 -13.38 -2.65 5.16
N ILE A 147 -12.94 -1.90 4.14
CA ILE A 147 -13.06 -0.45 4.07
C ILE A 147 -13.86 -0.10 2.82
N GLY A 148 -14.97 0.63 2.99
CA GLY A 148 -15.92 0.98 1.93
C GLY A 148 -16.83 -0.16 1.52
N GLY A 149 -17.87 0.15 0.75
CA GLY A 149 -18.79 -0.81 0.17
C GLY A 149 -19.75 -1.44 1.17
N ALA A 150 -20.58 -0.64 1.83
CA ALA A 150 -21.60 -1.12 2.76
C ALA A 150 -22.95 -0.41 2.55
N ARG A 151 -24.02 -1.05 3.01
CA ARG A 151 -25.33 -0.47 3.19
C ARG A 151 -25.47 0.14 4.60
N ASP A 152 -25.00 -0.61 5.60
CA ASP A 152 -25.00 -0.21 7.00
C ASP A 152 -23.59 -0.49 7.58
N PRO A 153 -22.78 0.52 7.92
CA PRO A 153 -23.02 1.98 7.83
C PRO A 153 -23.21 2.46 6.39
N VAL A 154 -23.86 3.61 6.22
CA VAL A 154 -24.05 4.24 4.90
C VAL A 154 -22.68 4.39 4.22
N ASP A 155 -22.60 3.93 2.97
CA ASP A 155 -21.38 3.94 2.21
C ASP A 155 -21.00 5.34 1.73
N THR A 156 -20.17 6.00 2.51
CA THR A 156 -19.50 7.25 2.10
C THR A 156 -18.12 6.93 1.52
N MET A 157 -17.35 7.91 1.08
CA MET A 157 -15.93 7.70 0.78
C MET A 157 -15.15 7.68 2.11
N PRO A 158 -14.72 6.51 2.61
CA PRO A 158 -13.96 6.42 3.84
C PRO A 158 -12.63 7.19 3.71
N ALA A 159 -12.22 7.89 4.77
CA ALA A 159 -11.01 8.66 4.68
C ALA A 159 -10.29 8.83 6.03
N TYR A 160 -8.96 9.02 5.98
CA TYR A 160 -8.12 9.27 7.15
C TYR A 160 -8.33 8.22 8.24
N ILE A 161 -8.19 6.95 7.85
CA ILE A 161 -8.31 5.79 8.74
C ILE A 161 -6.91 5.20 8.95
N VAL A 162 -6.58 4.92 10.21
CA VAL A 162 -5.34 4.24 10.60
C VAL A 162 -5.68 2.89 11.22
N ILE A 163 -5.11 1.81 10.67
CA ILE A 163 -5.17 0.46 11.27
C ILE A 163 -3.77 0.08 11.70
N GLU A 164 -3.57 -0.16 12.99
CA GLU A 164 -2.23 -0.42 13.51
C GLU A 164 -2.15 -1.48 14.60
N ASN A 165 -0.99 -2.14 14.70
CA ASN A 165 -0.64 -3.06 15.78
C ASN A 165 -1.62 -4.26 15.93
N LEU A 166 -2.07 -4.85 14.83
CA LEU A 166 -2.98 -6.00 14.81
C LEU A 166 -2.33 -7.21 14.12
N ASP A 167 -2.61 -8.41 14.61
CA ASP A 167 -2.37 -9.67 13.92
C ASP A 167 -3.71 -10.13 13.30
N ILE A 168 -3.83 -10.04 11.97
CA ILE A 168 -5.07 -10.31 11.23
C ILE A 168 -4.84 -11.51 10.33
N ARG A 169 -5.66 -12.58 10.50
CA ARG A 169 -5.38 -13.86 9.85
C ARG A 169 -6.60 -14.72 9.57
N SER A 170 -6.41 -15.72 8.71
CA SER A 170 -7.32 -16.84 8.49
C SER A 170 -8.59 -16.47 7.72
N ALA A 171 -8.47 -15.76 6.60
CA ALA A 171 -9.53 -15.53 5.62
C ALA A 171 -9.22 -16.29 4.31
N ARG A 172 -9.71 -17.52 4.14
CA ARG A 172 -9.55 -18.34 2.94
C ARG A 172 -10.59 -19.48 2.88
N PRO A 173 -10.81 -20.14 1.74
CA PRO A 173 -11.90 -21.11 1.54
C PRO A 173 -11.95 -22.27 2.52
N SER A 174 -10.85 -22.62 3.18
CA SER A 174 -10.84 -23.67 4.22
C SER A 174 -11.52 -23.24 5.51
N PHE A 175 -11.88 -21.96 5.63
CA PHE A 175 -12.50 -21.38 6.81
C PHE A 175 -13.87 -20.79 6.48
N PHE A 176 -14.66 -20.61 7.51
CA PHE A 176 -16.00 -20.04 7.44
C PHE A 176 -16.19 -19.00 8.55
N TYR A 177 -17.20 -18.17 8.36
CA TYR A 177 -17.64 -17.12 9.29
C TYR A 177 -19.17 -17.16 9.41
N PHE A 178 -19.72 -16.37 10.32
CA PHE A 178 -21.16 -16.24 10.53
C PHE A 178 -21.59 -14.78 10.36
N ASN A 179 -22.71 -14.59 9.70
CA ASN A 179 -23.41 -13.32 9.59
C ASN A 179 -24.90 -13.50 9.84
N SER A 180 -25.73 -12.51 9.54
CA SER A 180 -27.20 -12.58 9.69
C SER A 180 -27.88 -13.67 8.86
N GLU A 181 -27.22 -14.16 7.80
CA GLU A 181 -27.69 -15.24 6.93
C GLU A 181 -27.19 -16.62 7.38
N GLY A 182 -26.42 -16.69 8.48
CA GLY A 182 -25.85 -17.91 9.02
C GLY A 182 -24.42 -18.19 8.57
N LEU A 183 -24.11 -19.48 8.33
CA LEU A 183 -22.76 -19.94 7.99
C LEU A 183 -22.38 -19.55 6.56
N GLN A 184 -21.25 -18.86 6.40
CA GLN A 184 -20.71 -18.39 5.13
C GLN A 184 -19.26 -18.86 4.93
N LYS A 185 -18.82 -18.99 3.67
CA LYS A 185 -17.43 -19.32 3.32
C LYS A 185 -16.70 -18.10 2.78
N TYR A 186 -15.40 -18.02 3.07
CA TYR A 186 -14.52 -17.03 2.40
C TYR A 186 -14.30 -17.39 0.94
N PHE A 187 -14.16 -16.37 0.08
CA PHE A 187 -13.70 -16.55 -1.29
C PHE A 187 -12.21 -16.86 -1.36
N GLN A 188 -11.74 -17.36 -2.51
CA GLN A 188 -10.32 -17.66 -2.71
C GLN A 188 -9.45 -16.41 -2.50
N ASN A 189 -9.87 -15.28 -3.03
CA ASN A 189 -9.17 -13.99 -2.94
C ASN A 189 -9.49 -13.20 -1.66
N ALA A 190 -10.03 -13.85 -0.63
CA ALA A 190 -10.31 -13.16 0.63
C ALA A 190 -9.02 -12.68 1.31
N ALA A 191 -9.06 -11.45 1.83
CA ALA A 191 -7.91 -10.77 2.40
C ALA A 191 -8.02 -10.58 3.93
N ALA A 192 -6.88 -10.38 4.60
CA ALA A 192 -6.90 -9.90 5.98
C ALA A 192 -7.54 -8.51 6.04
N ILE A 193 -7.13 -7.61 5.14
CA ILE A 193 -7.74 -6.29 4.93
C ILE A 193 -8.13 -6.16 3.46
N PHE A 194 -9.40 -5.84 3.19
CA PHE A 194 -9.93 -5.52 1.87
C PHE A 194 -10.35 -4.05 1.82
N ILE A 195 -9.69 -3.23 1.02
CA ILE A 195 -10.08 -1.85 0.76
C ILE A 195 -10.78 -1.83 -0.60
N GLU A 196 -12.10 -1.62 -0.59
CA GLU A 196 -12.88 -1.46 -1.81
C GLU A 196 -12.77 -0.04 -2.35
N LYS A 197 -12.76 0.93 -1.45
CA LYS A 197 -12.52 2.35 -1.73
C LYS A 197 -12.10 3.10 -0.47
N GLY A 198 -11.41 4.22 -0.63
CA GLY A 198 -11.03 5.08 0.48
C GLY A 198 -9.90 6.04 0.14
N GLU A 199 -9.71 7.07 0.98
CA GLU A 199 -8.71 8.10 0.79
C GLU A 199 -7.85 8.24 2.05
N HIS A 200 -6.53 8.42 1.90
CA HIS A 200 -5.60 8.63 3.01
C HIS A 200 -5.70 7.54 4.09
N ILE A 201 -5.62 6.28 3.67
CA ILE A 201 -5.63 5.13 4.57
C ILE A 201 -4.20 4.77 4.96
N THR A 202 -3.98 4.46 6.23
CA THR A 202 -2.68 3.97 6.72
C THR A 202 -2.85 2.61 7.39
N ILE A 203 -2.06 1.63 6.95
CA ILE A 203 -1.93 0.32 7.59
C ILE A 203 -0.50 0.21 8.08
N ARG A 204 -0.30 0.10 9.39
CA ARG A 204 1.06 0.05 9.96
C ARG A 204 1.23 -0.94 11.10
N ASN A 205 2.43 -1.48 11.21
CA ASN A 205 2.81 -2.40 12.30
C ASN A 205 1.93 -3.64 12.42
N CYS A 206 1.24 -4.07 11.36
CA CYS A 206 0.34 -5.21 11.35
C CYS A 206 1.03 -6.50 10.86
N PHE A 207 0.52 -7.66 11.31
CA PHE A 207 0.74 -8.94 10.67
C PHE A 207 -0.49 -9.31 9.85
N LEU A 208 -0.30 -9.64 8.55
CA LEU A 208 -1.38 -10.03 7.63
C LEU A 208 -1.02 -11.38 7.02
N HIS A 209 -1.64 -12.45 7.48
CA HIS A 209 -1.22 -13.80 7.07
C HIS A 209 -2.34 -14.84 7.09
N ASP A 210 -2.05 -16.03 6.57
CA ASP A 210 -2.99 -17.19 6.48
C ASP A 210 -4.32 -16.88 5.78
N CYS A 211 -4.31 -15.95 4.82
CA CYS A 211 -5.46 -15.56 4.01
C CYS A 211 -5.29 -15.97 2.54
N GLY A 212 -6.30 -15.74 1.69
CA GLY A 212 -6.14 -15.77 0.25
C GLY A 212 -5.17 -14.69 -0.21
N ASN A 213 -5.44 -13.42 0.14
CA ASN A 213 -4.48 -12.31 0.05
C ASN A 213 -4.21 -11.74 1.45
N GLY A 214 -3.02 -11.21 1.68
CA GLY A 214 -2.76 -10.46 2.91
C GLY A 214 -3.47 -9.11 2.89
N LEU A 215 -3.25 -8.35 1.82
CA LEU A 215 -3.91 -7.08 1.52
C LEU A 215 -4.48 -7.10 0.12
N PHE A 216 -5.75 -6.70 -0.02
CA PHE A 216 -6.40 -6.47 -1.30
C PHE A 216 -6.94 -5.04 -1.36
N VAL A 217 -6.62 -4.30 -2.44
CA VAL A 217 -7.04 -2.90 -2.62
C VAL A 217 -7.59 -2.71 -4.03
N ALA A 218 -8.79 -2.15 -4.14
CA ALA A 218 -9.43 -1.84 -5.40
C ALA A 218 -9.21 -0.37 -5.83
N TYR A 219 -9.43 -0.09 -7.10
CA TYR A 219 -9.03 1.13 -7.82
C TYR A 219 -9.64 2.45 -7.30
N ASP A 220 -10.76 2.40 -6.59
CA ASP A 220 -11.37 3.60 -5.99
C ASP A 220 -10.65 4.06 -4.69
N THR A 221 -9.38 3.65 -4.53
CA THR A 221 -8.55 4.01 -3.38
C THR A 221 -7.51 5.06 -3.76
N LYS A 222 -7.30 6.05 -2.87
CA LYS A 222 -6.31 7.12 -3.06
C LYS A 222 -5.42 7.29 -1.84
N GLU A 223 -4.13 7.57 -2.08
CA GLU A 223 -3.13 7.91 -1.06
C GLU A 223 -3.07 6.88 0.10
N LEU A 224 -2.73 5.64 -0.24
CA LEU A 224 -2.57 4.55 0.72
C LEU A 224 -1.11 4.44 1.19
N LEU A 225 -0.91 4.31 2.50
CA LEU A 225 0.38 3.99 3.11
C LEU A 225 0.32 2.63 3.80
N VAL A 226 1.22 1.72 3.40
CA VAL A 226 1.45 0.44 4.08
C VAL A 226 2.88 0.44 4.63
N GLU A 227 3.03 0.49 5.94
CA GLU A 227 4.34 0.62 6.55
C GLU A 227 4.59 -0.30 7.74
N ASN A 228 5.82 -0.80 7.83
CA ASN A 228 6.29 -1.62 8.95
C ASN A 228 5.40 -2.85 9.21
N CYS A 229 4.74 -3.39 8.19
CA CYS A 229 3.92 -4.58 8.28
C CYS A 229 4.72 -5.85 7.97
N SER A 230 4.25 -6.99 8.49
CA SER A 230 4.71 -8.32 8.09
C SER A 230 3.57 -9.03 7.35
N ILE A 231 3.74 -9.27 6.05
CA ILE A 231 2.74 -9.87 5.17
C ILE A 231 3.33 -11.14 4.58
N TYR A 232 2.81 -12.30 4.96
CA TYR A 232 3.41 -13.59 4.60
C TYR A 232 2.42 -14.76 4.72
N HIS A 233 2.76 -15.91 4.15
CA HIS A 233 1.98 -17.16 4.17
C HIS A 233 0.53 -16.98 3.68
N ASN A 234 0.28 -16.00 2.81
CA ASN A 234 -0.97 -15.86 2.09
C ASN A 234 -0.92 -16.67 0.78
N GLY A 235 -2.07 -16.75 0.11
CA GLY A 235 -2.20 -17.47 -1.14
C GLY A 235 -2.90 -18.81 -1.01
N ILE A 236 -3.27 -19.39 -2.15
CA ILE A 236 -3.95 -20.67 -2.28
C ILE A 236 -3.05 -21.64 -3.04
N ALA A 237 -2.85 -22.84 -2.52
CA ALA A 237 -2.02 -23.85 -3.15
C ALA A 237 -2.52 -24.19 -4.57
N GLY A 238 -1.64 -24.11 -5.56
CA GLY A 238 -1.94 -24.34 -6.97
C GLY A 238 -2.54 -23.15 -7.72
N SER A 239 -2.86 -22.05 -7.04
CA SER A 239 -3.40 -20.84 -7.68
C SER A 239 -2.32 -19.81 -8.02
N LEU A 240 -2.53 -19.12 -9.15
CA LEU A 240 -1.72 -17.99 -9.64
C LEU A 240 -2.32 -16.64 -9.22
N TYR A 241 -3.54 -16.62 -8.71
CA TYR A 241 -4.36 -15.40 -8.57
C TYR A 241 -4.33 -14.79 -7.18
N GLU A 242 -3.86 -15.50 -6.17
CA GLU A 242 -3.73 -14.99 -4.81
C GLU A 242 -2.28 -14.69 -4.47
N HIS A 243 -2.06 -13.60 -3.73
CA HIS A 243 -0.78 -12.97 -3.48
C HIS A 243 -0.61 -12.61 -2.00
N ASN A 244 0.59 -12.21 -1.55
CA ASN A 244 0.67 -11.50 -0.27
C ASN A 244 -0.02 -10.14 -0.36
N VAL A 245 0.21 -9.42 -1.46
CA VAL A 245 -0.37 -8.10 -1.71
C VAL A 245 -0.90 -8.03 -3.14
N TYR A 246 -2.17 -7.62 -3.30
CA TYR A 246 -2.76 -7.27 -4.59
C TYR A 246 -3.43 -5.90 -4.46
N THR A 247 -2.92 -4.91 -5.19
CA THR A 247 -3.34 -3.52 -5.01
C THR A 247 -3.53 -2.75 -6.31
N GLU A 248 -4.52 -1.83 -6.27
CA GLU A 248 -4.73 -0.84 -7.29
C GLU A 248 -5.22 0.46 -6.62
N ALA A 249 -4.47 1.57 -6.77
CA ALA A 249 -4.79 2.85 -6.14
C ALA A 249 -4.19 4.04 -6.91
N ALA A 250 -4.75 5.23 -6.72
CA ALA A 250 -4.14 6.48 -7.14
C ALA A 250 -3.25 7.03 -6.02
N GLY A 251 -1.98 6.63 -6.00
CA GLY A 251 -1.02 6.93 -4.94
C GLY A 251 -0.94 5.82 -3.89
N ILE A 252 0.16 5.07 -3.90
CA ILE A 252 0.41 4.05 -2.88
C ILE A 252 1.89 3.98 -2.53
N THR A 253 2.18 3.84 -1.24
CA THR A 253 3.54 3.66 -0.74
C THR A 253 3.63 2.41 0.15
N PHE A 254 4.58 1.53 -0.18
CA PHE A 254 5.01 0.43 0.67
C PHE A 254 6.37 0.76 1.28
N GLN A 255 6.46 0.84 2.62
CA GLN A 255 7.66 1.28 3.32
C GLN A 255 7.99 0.42 4.54
N GLY A 256 9.21 -0.07 4.62
CA GLY A 256 9.71 -0.78 5.83
C GLY A 256 9.00 -2.10 6.11
N ASN A 257 8.32 -2.69 5.12
CA ASN A 257 7.59 -3.93 5.30
C ASN A 257 8.50 -5.16 5.13
N TYR A 258 8.15 -6.23 5.81
CA TYR A 258 8.59 -7.57 5.51
C TYR A 258 7.50 -8.29 4.71
N LEU A 259 7.73 -8.50 3.42
CA LEU A 259 6.89 -9.33 2.57
C LEU A 259 7.56 -10.69 2.43
N GLY A 260 7.12 -11.64 3.25
CA GLY A 260 7.76 -12.95 3.36
C GLY A 260 7.24 -13.96 2.33
N PRO A 261 7.62 -15.24 2.46
CA PRO A 261 7.20 -16.28 1.55
C PRO A 261 5.68 -16.45 1.52
N LEU A 262 5.15 -16.78 0.36
CA LEU A 262 3.75 -17.21 0.20
C LEU A 262 3.53 -18.58 0.86
N ARG A 263 2.26 -18.97 0.97
CA ARG A 263 1.87 -20.33 1.34
C ARG A 263 2.54 -21.35 0.42
N LYS A 264 3.00 -22.45 1.00
CA LYS A 264 3.62 -23.54 0.25
C LYS A 264 2.73 -23.97 -0.93
N ARG A 265 3.33 -24.07 -2.12
CA ARG A 265 2.68 -24.41 -3.40
C ARG A 265 1.73 -23.33 -3.95
N CYS A 266 1.64 -22.14 -3.39
CA CYS A 266 1.03 -21.01 -4.05
C CYS A 266 1.93 -20.54 -5.21
N LEU A 267 1.32 -20.22 -6.35
CA LEU A 267 2.03 -19.79 -7.56
C LEU A 267 1.83 -18.30 -7.84
N GLY A 268 1.27 -17.55 -6.88
CA GLY A 268 1.07 -16.10 -6.95
C GLY A 268 2.37 -15.31 -6.80
N ASN A 269 2.29 -14.02 -7.07
CA ASN A 269 3.39 -13.08 -6.88
C ASN A 269 3.46 -12.61 -5.41
N ASN A 270 4.59 -12.08 -4.97
CA ASN A 270 4.65 -11.54 -3.62
C ASN A 270 3.86 -10.22 -3.53
N LEU A 271 4.26 -9.21 -4.29
CA LEU A 271 3.52 -7.96 -4.44
C LEU A 271 3.07 -7.80 -5.91
N LYS A 272 1.75 -7.85 -6.16
CA LYS A 272 1.13 -7.48 -7.42
C LYS A 272 0.47 -6.13 -7.27
N ASP A 273 0.80 -5.20 -8.19
CA ASP A 273 0.30 -3.83 -8.14
C ASP A 273 -0.09 -3.29 -9.51
N ARG A 274 -1.20 -2.54 -9.53
CA ARG A 274 -1.78 -1.92 -10.72
C ARG A 274 -1.94 -0.39 -10.57
N SER A 275 -1.37 0.16 -9.50
CA SER A 275 -1.58 1.56 -9.07
C SER A 275 -0.87 2.58 -9.94
N ALA A 276 -1.37 3.81 -9.95
CA ALA A 276 -0.60 5.00 -10.30
C ALA A 276 0.18 5.52 -9.09
N GLY A 277 1.31 6.21 -9.29
CA GLY A 277 2.09 6.83 -8.23
C GLY A 277 2.66 5.84 -7.20
N LEU A 278 3.03 4.64 -7.66
CA LEU A 278 3.57 3.58 -6.82
C LEU A 278 4.98 3.89 -6.34
N VAL A 279 5.19 3.77 -5.02
CA VAL A 279 6.49 3.86 -4.35
C VAL A 279 6.73 2.64 -3.47
N ILE A 280 7.78 1.86 -3.75
CA ILE A 280 8.20 0.70 -2.96
C ILE A 280 9.60 0.98 -2.41
N ARG A 281 9.72 1.20 -1.09
CA ARG A 281 10.99 1.61 -0.50
C ARG A 281 11.29 0.97 0.85
N TYR A 282 12.56 0.63 1.03
CA TYR A 282 13.08 0.12 2.31
C TYR A 282 12.38 -1.14 2.82
N ASN A 283 11.84 -1.97 1.92
CA ASN A 283 11.20 -3.23 2.28
C ASN A 283 12.19 -4.40 2.18
N TRP A 284 11.85 -5.49 2.84
CA TRP A 284 12.41 -6.82 2.60
C TRP A 284 11.34 -7.67 1.93
N ILE A 285 11.61 -8.17 0.72
CA ILE A 285 10.64 -8.91 -0.10
C ILE A 285 11.29 -10.22 -0.53
N GLU A 286 10.73 -11.35 -0.09
CA GLU A 286 11.31 -12.66 -0.42
C GLU A 286 10.27 -13.70 -0.84
N GLY A 287 10.63 -14.52 -1.82
CA GLY A 287 9.79 -15.57 -2.37
C GLY A 287 8.66 -15.05 -3.27
N GLY A 288 7.80 -15.97 -3.71
CA GLY A 288 6.72 -15.72 -4.67
C GLY A 288 7.14 -16.00 -6.12
N ASN A 289 6.16 -16.10 -7.01
CA ASN A 289 6.40 -16.30 -8.44
C ASN A 289 7.34 -15.22 -8.97
N ARG A 290 6.97 -13.95 -8.73
CA ARG A 290 7.84 -12.76 -8.83
C ARG A 290 7.81 -12.04 -7.49
N GLN A 291 8.88 -11.31 -7.17
CA GLN A 291 8.92 -10.45 -6.01
C GLN A 291 8.01 -9.23 -6.24
N LEU A 292 8.06 -8.67 -7.45
CA LEU A 292 7.23 -7.55 -7.88
C LEU A 292 6.56 -7.85 -9.22
N ASP A 293 5.26 -7.65 -9.33
CA ASP A 293 4.44 -7.79 -10.54
C ASP A 293 3.64 -6.50 -10.73
N LEU A 294 4.23 -5.53 -11.45
CA LEU A 294 3.80 -4.14 -11.55
C LEU A 294 3.17 -3.92 -12.93
N VAL A 295 1.87 -4.17 -13.02
CA VAL A 295 1.19 -4.32 -14.29
C VAL A 295 0.11 -3.26 -14.53
N ASP A 296 -0.60 -3.37 -15.63
CA ASP A 296 -1.62 -2.42 -16.05
C ASP A 296 -2.88 -2.44 -15.16
N SER A 297 -3.56 -1.29 -15.12
CA SER A 297 -4.77 -1.06 -14.33
C SER A 297 -5.96 -1.87 -14.85
N GLU A 298 -6.74 -2.46 -13.95
CA GLU A 298 -8.07 -3.02 -14.19
C GLU A 298 -9.19 -1.98 -13.97
N GLY A 299 -8.93 -0.94 -13.14
CA GLY A 299 -9.85 0.14 -12.81
C GLY A 299 -10.05 1.19 -13.91
N GLY A 300 -9.45 0.97 -15.08
CA GLY A 300 -9.68 1.80 -16.25
C GLY A 300 -9.12 3.22 -16.12
N ASP A 301 -9.93 4.18 -16.54
CA ASP A 301 -9.48 5.56 -16.82
C ASP A 301 -8.99 6.32 -15.58
N ILE A 302 -9.58 6.09 -14.42
CA ILE A 302 -9.21 6.79 -13.17
C ILE A 302 -7.73 6.61 -12.84
N ILE A 303 -7.21 5.40 -12.99
CA ILE A 303 -5.80 5.08 -12.71
C ILE A 303 -4.93 5.38 -13.93
N ARG A 304 -5.37 5.00 -15.15
CA ARG A 304 -4.56 5.16 -16.37
C ARG A 304 -4.29 6.61 -16.75
N TYR A 305 -5.22 7.54 -16.43
CA TYR A 305 -5.04 8.97 -16.68
C TYR A 305 -4.40 9.74 -15.53
N ASP A 306 -4.12 9.10 -14.38
CA ASP A 306 -3.28 9.74 -13.36
C ASP A 306 -1.88 9.98 -13.97
N PRO A 307 -1.33 11.20 -13.94
CA PRO A 307 -0.02 11.52 -14.52
C PRO A 307 1.12 10.69 -13.95
N ARG A 308 0.95 10.11 -12.75
CA ARG A 308 1.91 9.26 -12.07
C ARG A 308 1.86 7.79 -12.56
N TYR A 309 0.91 7.41 -13.41
CA TYR A 309 0.74 6.02 -13.87
C TYR A 309 1.97 5.47 -14.61
N ARG A 310 2.68 6.35 -15.33
CA ARG A 310 3.85 6.00 -16.16
C ARG A 310 5.18 6.05 -15.39
N THR A 311 5.15 6.25 -14.08
CA THR A 311 6.37 6.32 -13.26
C THR A 311 6.23 5.49 -12.00
N THR A 312 7.19 4.60 -11.76
CA THR A 312 7.23 3.74 -10.58
C THR A 312 8.61 3.81 -9.94
N TYR A 313 8.65 3.98 -8.62
CA TYR A 313 9.89 4.12 -7.86
C TYR A 313 10.10 2.93 -6.92
N VAL A 314 11.17 2.17 -7.15
CA VAL A 314 11.56 1.00 -6.34
C VAL A 314 12.97 1.23 -5.82
N TYR A 315 13.13 1.53 -4.54
CA TYR A 315 14.42 1.88 -4.00
C TYR A 315 14.67 1.50 -2.54
N GLY A 316 15.94 1.23 -2.24
CA GLY A 316 16.36 0.89 -0.87
C GLY A 316 15.79 -0.45 -0.38
N ASN A 317 15.29 -1.31 -1.26
CA ASN A 317 14.72 -2.59 -0.90
C ASN A 317 15.74 -3.73 -0.97
N VAL A 318 15.52 -4.75 -0.17
CA VAL A 318 16.16 -6.07 -0.31
C VAL A 318 15.14 -7.00 -0.97
N LEU A 319 15.45 -7.51 -2.16
CA LEU A 319 14.65 -8.50 -2.89
C LEU A 319 15.40 -9.83 -2.94
N VAL A 320 14.79 -10.88 -2.41
CA VAL A 320 15.41 -12.21 -2.36
C VAL A 320 14.58 -13.19 -3.18
N LYS A 321 15.17 -13.68 -4.28
CA LYS A 321 14.59 -14.72 -5.11
C LYS A 321 15.09 -16.08 -4.64
N GLN A 322 14.15 -16.90 -4.18
CA GLN A 322 14.49 -18.23 -3.65
C GLN A 322 14.68 -19.25 -4.78
N LYS A 323 15.41 -20.32 -4.50
CA LYS A 323 15.69 -21.39 -5.47
C LYS A 323 14.41 -22.04 -5.99
N GLU A 324 13.42 -22.19 -5.12
CA GLU A 324 12.15 -22.88 -5.38
C GLU A 324 11.08 -21.94 -5.99
N ASP A 325 11.33 -20.65 -6.13
CA ASP A 325 10.40 -19.72 -6.73
C ASP A 325 10.07 -20.16 -8.17
N PRO A 326 8.80 -20.22 -8.58
CA PRO A 326 8.41 -20.82 -9.87
C PRO A 326 9.00 -20.10 -11.10
N ASN A 327 9.10 -18.77 -11.07
CA ASN A 327 9.55 -17.94 -12.18
C ASN A 327 11.01 -17.48 -12.02
N SER A 328 11.74 -17.34 -13.11
CA SER A 328 13.09 -16.77 -13.13
C SER A 328 13.14 -15.26 -13.01
N GLN A 329 12.06 -14.56 -13.33
CA GLN A 329 11.97 -13.10 -13.32
C GLN A 329 11.79 -12.58 -11.89
N VAL A 330 12.55 -11.53 -11.51
CA VAL A 330 12.41 -10.85 -10.20
C VAL A 330 11.26 -9.84 -10.25
N ILE A 331 11.26 -9.01 -11.29
CA ILE A 331 10.27 -7.95 -11.51
C ILE A 331 9.59 -8.15 -12.87
N HIS A 332 8.29 -7.92 -12.94
CA HIS A 332 7.54 -7.72 -14.16
C HIS A 332 7.00 -6.28 -14.15
N TYR A 333 7.15 -5.56 -15.26
CA TYR A 333 6.71 -4.18 -15.38
C TYR A 333 6.04 -3.96 -16.74
N GLY A 334 4.88 -3.33 -16.74
CA GLY A 334 4.15 -2.94 -17.96
C GLY A 334 2.70 -3.36 -17.92
N GLY A 335 2.39 -4.61 -18.30
CA GLY A 335 1.01 -5.07 -18.33
C GLY A 335 0.87 -6.58 -18.49
N ASP A 336 -0.30 -7.11 -18.14
CA ASP A 336 -0.68 -8.53 -18.23
C ASP A 336 -2.09 -8.78 -18.76
N SER A 337 -2.87 -7.73 -19.07
CA SER A 337 -4.24 -7.85 -19.61
C SER A 337 -4.29 -8.38 -21.05
N GLY A 338 -3.20 -8.25 -21.81
CA GLY A 338 -3.17 -8.50 -23.25
C GLY A 338 -3.56 -7.27 -24.09
N ASP A 339 -4.11 -6.23 -23.49
CA ASP A 339 -4.35 -4.95 -24.15
C ASP A 339 -3.12 -4.03 -23.97
N GLU A 340 -2.24 -4.04 -24.97
CA GLU A 340 -1.01 -3.24 -24.92
C GLU A 340 -1.28 -1.73 -24.81
N SER A 341 -2.47 -1.24 -25.19
CA SER A 341 -2.84 0.17 -25.04
C SER A 341 -2.97 0.60 -23.58
N ALA A 342 -3.36 -0.32 -22.70
CA ALA A 342 -3.52 -0.12 -21.27
C ALA A 342 -2.20 -0.22 -20.48
N TYR A 343 -1.15 -0.78 -21.06
CA TYR A 343 0.13 -0.99 -20.36
C TYR A 343 0.74 0.32 -19.87
N ARG A 344 1.55 0.24 -18.83
CA ARG A 344 2.15 1.42 -18.16
C ARG A 344 2.95 2.30 -19.11
N LYS A 345 3.70 1.73 -20.05
CA LYS A 345 4.48 2.45 -21.10
C LYS A 345 5.26 3.64 -20.55
N GLY A 346 6.04 3.40 -19.51
CA GLY A 346 6.77 4.44 -18.81
C GLY A 346 8.03 3.90 -18.18
N THR A 347 8.52 4.58 -17.13
CA THR A 347 9.81 4.26 -16.52
C THR A 347 9.67 3.63 -15.16
N LEU A 348 10.33 2.48 -14.99
CA LEU A 348 10.64 1.87 -13.71
C LEU A 348 11.98 2.40 -13.23
N PHE A 349 11.96 3.26 -12.21
CA PHE A 349 13.16 3.72 -11.52
C PHE A 349 13.56 2.74 -10.42
N LEU A 350 14.65 2.00 -10.66
CA LEU A 350 15.16 0.97 -9.77
C LEU A 350 16.53 1.40 -9.23
N PHE A 351 16.60 1.87 -7.99
CA PHE A 351 17.86 2.42 -7.47
C PHE A 351 18.15 2.10 -6.00
N ASN A 352 19.41 1.93 -5.70
CA ASN A 352 19.88 1.57 -4.36
C ASN A 352 19.16 0.34 -3.76
N ASN A 353 18.83 -0.68 -4.57
CA ASN A 353 18.31 -1.95 -4.07
C ASN A 353 19.42 -3.00 -3.96
N THR A 354 19.23 -3.97 -3.08
CA THR A 354 20.03 -5.19 -3.02
C THR A 354 19.16 -6.35 -3.49
N ILE A 355 19.47 -6.91 -4.65
CA ILE A 355 18.75 -8.01 -5.28
C ILE A 355 19.61 -9.25 -5.27
N VAL A 356 19.13 -10.28 -4.56
CA VAL A 356 19.86 -11.54 -4.37
C VAL A 356 19.04 -12.69 -4.95
N SER A 357 19.59 -13.41 -5.91
CA SER A 357 18.97 -14.60 -6.46
C SER A 357 19.73 -15.86 -6.09
N ARG A 358 18.97 -16.89 -5.70
CA ARG A 358 19.45 -18.25 -5.42
C ARG A 358 19.10 -19.23 -6.55
N ARG A 359 18.58 -18.72 -7.68
CA ARG A 359 18.23 -19.52 -8.86
C ARG A 359 19.42 -19.67 -9.81
N ALA A 360 19.45 -20.81 -10.51
CA ALA A 360 20.46 -21.07 -11.55
C ALA A 360 20.29 -20.16 -12.78
N SER A 361 19.11 -19.61 -13.00
CA SER A 361 18.85 -18.62 -14.06
C SER A 361 17.90 -17.54 -13.53
N THR A 362 18.24 -16.28 -13.72
CA THR A 362 17.50 -15.13 -13.22
C THR A 362 17.47 -14.02 -14.25
N THR A 363 16.30 -13.45 -14.47
CA THR A 363 16.09 -12.20 -15.23
C THR A 363 15.65 -11.11 -14.24
N LEU A 364 16.35 -9.97 -14.25
CA LEU A 364 16.01 -8.87 -13.35
C LEU A 364 14.61 -8.35 -13.64
N VAL A 365 14.34 -7.92 -14.87
CA VAL A 365 13.05 -7.33 -15.26
C VAL A 365 12.53 -7.93 -16.55
N ARG A 366 11.26 -8.34 -16.56
CA ARG A 366 10.46 -8.49 -17.76
C ARG A 366 9.72 -7.18 -18.02
N LEU A 367 9.96 -6.52 -19.15
CA LEU A 367 9.17 -5.43 -19.68
C LEU A 367 8.12 -6.00 -20.65
N SER A 368 6.87 -5.52 -20.58
CA SER A 368 5.77 -6.14 -21.32
C SER A 368 5.70 -5.71 -22.78
N SER A 369 6.20 -4.51 -23.09
CA SER A 369 6.26 -3.98 -24.45
C SER A 369 7.55 -3.17 -24.68
N ASN A 370 7.73 -2.64 -25.89
CA ASN A 370 8.84 -1.74 -26.19
C ASN A 370 8.59 -0.28 -25.74
N GLY A 371 7.43 -0.01 -25.13
CA GLY A 371 7.10 1.30 -24.55
C GLY A 371 7.55 1.46 -23.11
N GLU A 372 8.05 0.42 -22.45
CA GLU A 372 8.57 0.47 -21.08
C GLU A 372 10.09 0.67 -21.07
N HIS A 373 10.55 1.37 -20.03
CA HIS A 373 11.97 1.64 -19.79
C HIS A 373 12.35 1.30 -18.35
N LEU A 374 13.53 0.71 -18.16
CA LEU A 374 14.17 0.49 -16.86
C LEU A 374 15.32 1.50 -16.66
N ASP A 375 15.20 2.40 -15.70
CA ASP A 375 16.33 3.20 -15.20
C ASP A 375 16.90 2.51 -13.94
N CYS A 376 18.09 1.90 -14.05
CA CYS A 376 18.68 1.04 -13.04
C CYS A 376 19.99 1.61 -12.52
N ARG A 377 20.01 2.09 -11.26
CA ARG A 377 21.16 2.83 -10.70
C ARG A 377 21.52 2.41 -9.28
N ASN A 378 22.80 2.36 -8.98
CA ASN A 378 23.32 2.15 -7.62
C ASN A 378 22.85 0.85 -6.95
N ASN A 379 22.43 -0.17 -7.70
CA ASN A 379 21.97 -1.42 -7.14
C ASN A 379 23.14 -2.44 -6.97
N ILE A 380 22.90 -3.42 -6.10
CA ILE A 380 23.70 -4.65 -6.05
C ILE A 380 22.84 -5.78 -6.61
N LEU A 381 23.26 -6.34 -7.77
CA LEU A 381 22.57 -7.41 -8.49
C LEU A 381 23.40 -8.70 -8.40
N TYR A 382 23.08 -9.52 -7.40
CA TYR A 382 23.85 -10.70 -7.04
C TYR A 382 23.10 -12.00 -7.33
N THR A 383 23.82 -13.02 -7.77
CA THR A 383 23.37 -14.41 -7.78
C THR A 383 24.42 -15.32 -7.16
N SER A 384 23.97 -16.37 -6.45
CA SER A 384 24.86 -17.40 -5.90
C SER A 384 25.47 -18.31 -6.97
N HIS A 385 24.94 -18.29 -8.21
CA HIS A 385 25.43 -19.10 -9.32
C HIS A 385 26.50 -18.38 -10.13
N ALA A 386 27.40 -19.15 -10.72
CA ALA A 386 28.48 -18.65 -11.55
C ALA A 386 28.06 -18.39 -13.00
N GLY A 387 28.91 -17.69 -13.74
CA GLY A 387 28.76 -17.47 -15.19
C GLY A 387 27.57 -16.60 -15.55
N SER A 388 26.91 -16.91 -16.67
CA SER A 388 25.82 -16.13 -17.25
C SER A 388 24.45 -16.41 -16.66
N SER A 389 24.38 -16.68 -15.35
CA SER A 389 23.12 -17.02 -14.65
C SER A 389 22.22 -15.82 -14.34
N PHE A 390 22.67 -14.59 -14.57
CA PHE A 390 21.90 -13.37 -14.34
C PHE A 390 21.79 -12.51 -15.60
N SER A 391 20.59 -12.09 -15.98
CA SER A 391 20.33 -11.16 -17.06
C SER A 391 19.49 -9.95 -16.60
N ILE A 392 19.60 -8.84 -17.35
CA ILE A 392 18.89 -7.59 -17.05
C ILE A 392 17.47 -7.64 -17.58
N LEU A 393 17.29 -7.82 -18.88
CA LEU A 393 15.97 -7.85 -19.53
C LEU A 393 15.59 -9.25 -19.98
N ASP A 394 14.28 -9.46 -20.20
CA ASP A 394 13.76 -10.63 -20.91
C ASP A 394 13.86 -10.39 -22.42
N GLU A 395 12.78 -9.93 -23.07
CA GLU A 395 12.74 -9.82 -24.55
C GLU A 395 12.49 -8.40 -25.06
N ARG A 396 11.78 -7.56 -24.30
CA ARG A 396 11.24 -6.28 -24.77
C ARG A 396 11.71 -5.11 -23.91
N GLY A 397 11.44 -3.89 -24.40
CA GLY A 397 11.72 -2.64 -23.74
C GLY A 397 13.20 -2.24 -23.80
N THR A 398 13.54 -1.22 -23.04
CA THR A 398 14.91 -0.67 -22.97
C THR A 398 15.38 -0.53 -21.53
N ALA A 399 16.68 -0.50 -21.31
CA ALA A 399 17.25 -0.28 -19.98
C ALA A 399 18.48 0.62 -20.05
N SER A 400 18.59 1.55 -19.10
CA SER A 400 19.79 2.33 -18.80
C SER A 400 20.40 1.89 -17.48
N LEU A 401 21.68 1.52 -17.48
CA LEU A 401 22.42 1.06 -16.30
C LEU A 401 23.48 2.09 -15.90
N SER A 402 23.55 2.42 -14.62
CA SER A 402 24.55 3.35 -14.10
C SER A 402 24.98 2.97 -12.67
N HIS A 403 26.28 2.88 -12.42
CA HIS A 403 26.88 2.61 -11.10
C HIS A 403 26.30 1.38 -10.37
N ASN A 404 25.96 0.32 -11.09
CA ASN A 404 25.50 -0.91 -10.45
C ASN A 404 26.65 -1.87 -10.20
N TRP A 405 26.54 -2.69 -9.15
CA TRP A 405 27.36 -3.87 -8.99
C TRP A 405 26.61 -5.10 -9.54
N LEU A 406 27.20 -5.82 -10.48
CA LEU A 406 26.67 -7.02 -11.11
C LEU A 406 27.60 -8.22 -10.94
N LYS A 407 27.03 -9.40 -10.70
CA LYS A 407 27.80 -10.65 -10.68
C LYS A 407 28.54 -10.85 -12.01
N LYS A 408 29.82 -11.17 -11.95
CA LYS A 408 30.65 -11.41 -13.15
C LYS A 408 30.00 -12.45 -14.07
N GLY A 409 29.97 -12.14 -15.36
CA GLY A 409 29.35 -12.97 -16.40
C GLY A 409 27.86 -12.68 -16.63
N TRP A 410 27.29 -11.61 -16.04
CA TRP A 410 25.96 -11.17 -16.33
C TRP A 410 25.73 -10.92 -17.83
N LYS A 411 24.47 -10.93 -18.28
CA LYS A 411 24.06 -10.71 -19.66
C LYS A 411 22.97 -9.65 -19.77
N THR A 412 22.90 -9.01 -20.93
CA THR A 412 21.79 -8.11 -21.25
C THR A 412 20.47 -8.88 -21.26
N SER A 413 20.44 -10.08 -21.84
CA SER A 413 19.33 -11.02 -21.81
C SER A 413 19.78 -12.47 -22.00
N HIS A 414 18.94 -13.41 -21.60
CA HIS A 414 19.04 -14.84 -21.96
C HIS A 414 18.31 -15.17 -23.27
N SER A 415 17.45 -14.27 -23.78
CA SER A 415 16.67 -14.44 -25.00
C SER A 415 17.39 -13.87 -26.22
N ARG A 416 16.95 -14.27 -27.42
CA ARG A 416 17.41 -13.70 -28.69
C ARG A 416 16.47 -12.54 -29.09
N GLY A 417 17.00 -11.43 -29.62
CA GLY A 417 16.19 -10.33 -30.15
C GLY A 417 15.73 -9.32 -29.11
N VAL A 418 16.63 -8.90 -28.31
CA VAL A 418 16.40 -8.12 -27.10
C VAL A 418 16.27 -6.62 -27.33
N GLY A 419 15.53 -5.96 -26.45
CA GLY A 419 15.56 -4.52 -26.24
C GLY A 419 16.97 -4.00 -25.92
N ASN A 420 17.19 -2.71 -26.15
CA ASN A 420 18.48 -2.08 -25.94
C ASN A 420 18.79 -1.93 -24.46
N VAL A 421 19.99 -2.38 -24.06
CA VAL A 421 20.53 -2.19 -22.71
C VAL A 421 21.78 -1.33 -22.81
N ASP A 422 21.64 -0.05 -22.45
CA ASP A 422 22.74 0.92 -22.50
C ASP A 422 23.40 1.04 -21.13
N SER A 423 24.72 0.95 -21.12
CA SER A 423 25.55 1.23 -19.93
C SER A 423 26.04 2.66 -20.08
N GLU A 424 25.35 3.61 -19.41
CA GLU A 424 25.68 5.03 -19.51
C GLU A 424 26.93 5.39 -18.72
N GLU A 425 27.24 4.63 -17.65
CA GLU A 425 28.31 4.89 -16.72
C GLU A 425 28.87 3.58 -16.14
N GLU A 426 29.79 3.69 -15.19
CA GLU A 426 30.58 2.62 -14.60
C GLU A 426 29.74 1.44 -14.08
N ILE A 427 30.04 0.23 -14.53
CA ILE A 427 29.47 -1.02 -14.03
C ILE A 427 30.57 -1.82 -13.33
N TYR A 428 30.38 -2.08 -12.04
CA TYR A 428 31.29 -2.92 -11.25
C TYR A 428 30.90 -4.39 -11.44
N SER A 429 31.81 -5.21 -11.95
CA SER A 429 31.50 -6.61 -12.26
C SER A 429 32.52 -7.56 -11.63
N GLU A 430 32.14 -8.15 -10.48
CA GLU A 430 32.97 -9.07 -9.71
C GLU A 430 32.18 -10.30 -9.24
N ASN A 431 32.83 -11.22 -8.54
CA ASN A 431 32.19 -12.44 -8.05
C ASN A 431 31.52 -12.28 -6.68
N ASP A 432 31.98 -11.34 -5.85
CA ASP A 432 31.51 -11.12 -4.49
C ASP A 432 31.36 -9.62 -4.23
N PRO A 433 30.16 -9.14 -3.86
CA PRO A 433 29.92 -7.75 -3.48
C PRO A 433 30.46 -7.43 -2.08
N GLY A 434 30.91 -8.41 -1.32
CA GLY A 434 31.39 -8.26 0.03
C GLY A 434 30.29 -8.18 1.08
N PHE A 435 29.26 -9.01 0.98
CA PHE A 435 28.26 -9.19 2.03
C PHE A 435 28.84 -9.89 3.26
N GLN A 436 28.28 -9.60 4.45
CA GLN A 436 28.68 -10.25 5.69
C GLN A 436 28.46 -11.77 5.65
N ASN A 437 27.25 -12.20 5.25
CA ASN A 437 26.93 -13.62 5.09
C ASN A 437 25.68 -13.82 4.22
N VAL A 438 25.87 -14.27 2.98
CA VAL A 438 24.80 -14.52 2.02
C VAL A 438 23.85 -15.64 2.47
N GLU A 439 24.39 -16.71 3.06
CA GLU A 439 23.60 -17.87 3.46
C GLU A 439 22.66 -17.57 4.62
N LYS A 440 23.07 -16.65 5.51
CA LYS A 440 22.24 -16.18 6.64
C LYS A 440 21.42 -14.94 6.32
N ASN A 441 21.34 -14.54 5.05
CA ASN A 441 20.66 -13.29 4.63
C ASN A 441 21.22 -12.02 5.29
N LEU A 442 22.50 -12.00 5.65
CA LEU A 442 23.17 -10.82 6.20
C LEU A 442 23.82 -10.04 5.04
N PHE A 443 23.06 -9.17 4.40
CA PHE A 443 23.48 -8.41 3.22
C PHE A 443 24.06 -7.03 3.54
N PHE A 444 24.41 -6.76 4.78
CA PHE A 444 25.25 -5.61 5.14
C PHE A 444 26.64 -5.76 4.53
N LEU A 445 27.22 -4.64 4.12
CA LEU A 445 28.56 -4.64 3.50
C LEU A 445 29.66 -4.78 4.56
N THR A 446 30.65 -5.62 4.25
CA THR A 446 31.90 -5.70 5.06
C THR A 446 32.79 -4.48 4.78
N PRO A 447 33.77 -4.15 5.67
CA PRO A 447 34.70 -3.04 5.43
C PRO A 447 35.57 -3.20 4.17
N LYS A 448 35.66 -4.41 3.59
CA LYS A 448 36.42 -4.71 2.37
C LYS A 448 35.54 -4.80 1.12
N SER A 449 34.25 -4.48 1.20
CA SER A 449 33.32 -4.58 0.10
C SER A 449 33.72 -3.66 -1.06
N ALA A 450 33.70 -4.21 -2.28
CA ALA A 450 33.86 -3.44 -3.52
C ALA A 450 32.69 -2.44 -3.79
N CYS A 451 31.59 -2.54 -3.06
CA CYS A 451 30.42 -1.67 -3.20
C CYS A 451 30.48 -0.38 -2.38
N LEU A 452 31.55 -0.19 -1.57
CA LEU A 452 31.69 0.99 -0.70
C LEU A 452 32.05 2.24 -1.49
N ASN A 453 31.32 3.34 -1.25
CA ASN A 453 31.55 4.65 -1.86
C ASN A 453 31.49 4.66 -3.41
N LYS A 454 30.70 3.76 -4.01
CA LYS A 454 30.62 3.54 -5.45
C LYS A 454 29.32 4.06 -6.07
N SER A 455 28.40 4.62 -5.29
CA SER A 455 27.16 5.15 -5.86
C SER A 455 27.41 6.45 -6.62
N GLY A 456 26.86 6.50 -7.84
CA GLY A 456 26.79 7.71 -8.64
C GLY A 456 25.64 8.63 -8.22
N SER A 457 25.60 9.80 -8.82
CA SER A 457 24.54 10.78 -8.59
C SER A 457 23.23 10.30 -9.22
N LEU A 458 22.14 10.41 -8.48
CA LEU A 458 20.80 10.21 -9.03
C LEU A 458 20.34 11.47 -9.79
N PRO A 459 19.45 11.37 -10.78
CA PRO A 459 18.82 12.52 -11.39
C PRO A 459 18.23 13.48 -10.35
N LYS A 460 18.33 14.81 -10.56
CA LYS A 460 17.90 15.84 -9.59
C LYS A 460 16.45 15.66 -9.12
N THR A 461 15.56 15.26 -10.02
CA THR A 461 14.15 14.98 -9.70
C THR A 461 13.99 13.83 -8.70
N ILE A 462 14.82 12.78 -8.82
CA ILE A 462 14.84 11.66 -7.87
C ILE A 462 15.48 12.10 -6.56
N GLN A 463 16.61 12.78 -6.58
CA GLN A 463 17.29 13.25 -5.36
C GLN A 463 16.39 14.10 -4.46
N ASN A 464 15.61 15.00 -5.06
CA ASN A 464 14.75 15.92 -4.32
C ASN A 464 13.52 15.24 -3.72
N ASN A 465 12.90 14.32 -4.46
CA ASN A 465 11.61 13.72 -4.09
C ASN A 465 11.75 12.36 -3.38
N PHE A 466 12.82 11.61 -3.69
CA PHE A 466 13.03 10.24 -3.22
C PHE A 466 14.44 10.00 -2.66
N PRO A 467 14.94 10.84 -1.73
CA PRO A 467 16.30 10.72 -1.20
C PRO A 467 16.48 9.42 -0.38
N ILE A 468 17.66 8.81 -0.51
CA ILE A 468 18.04 7.63 0.28
C ILE A 468 18.46 8.07 1.69
N LYS A 469 17.52 8.10 2.63
CA LYS A 469 17.77 8.52 4.03
C LYS A 469 17.66 7.38 5.04
N LYS A 470 17.01 6.28 4.66
CA LYS A 470 16.71 5.15 5.54
C LYS A 470 17.21 3.84 4.93
N GLN A 471 17.18 2.79 5.71
CA GLN A 471 17.36 1.41 5.28
C GLN A 471 16.41 0.50 6.07
N PHE A 472 16.15 -0.70 5.55
CA PHE A 472 15.36 -1.71 6.25
C PHE A 472 15.99 -2.06 7.60
N ASN A 473 15.17 -2.28 8.61
CA ASN A 473 15.56 -2.73 9.94
C ASN A 473 14.68 -3.91 10.35
N GLY A 474 15.23 -5.11 10.27
CA GLY A 474 14.49 -6.34 10.59
C GLY A 474 13.98 -6.40 12.04
N PRO A 475 12.93 -7.18 12.31
CA PRO A 475 12.22 -8.05 11.37
C PRO A 475 11.27 -7.28 10.44
N ARG A 476 10.95 -6.02 10.71
CA ARG A 476 10.19 -5.04 9.93
C ARG A 476 10.52 -3.65 10.45
N GLY A 477 10.32 -2.64 9.61
CA GLY A 477 10.60 -1.25 9.96
C GLY A 477 11.79 -0.66 9.24
N THR A 478 12.10 0.57 9.57
CA THR A 478 13.22 1.30 9.00
C THR A 478 14.07 1.95 10.08
N LYS A 479 15.37 2.10 9.81
CA LYS A 479 16.26 2.96 10.58
C LYS A 479 16.97 3.96 9.69
N LYS A 480 17.52 5.02 10.26
CA LYS A 480 18.34 5.99 9.53
C LYS A 480 19.53 5.26 8.88
N ARG A 481 19.78 5.53 7.59
CA ARG A 481 20.98 5.03 6.93
C ARG A 481 22.20 5.77 7.50
N PRO A 482 23.28 5.08 7.87
CA PRO A 482 24.51 5.73 8.37
C PRO A 482 25.03 6.74 7.35
N THR A 483 25.55 7.87 7.81
CA THR A 483 26.00 8.96 6.92
C THR A 483 27.19 8.56 6.05
N ASP A 484 28.09 7.74 6.57
CA ASP A 484 29.23 7.16 5.86
C ASP A 484 28.85 6.09 4.83
N SER A 485 27.60 5.61 4.88
CA SER A 485 27.05 4.63 3.95
C SER A 485 26.13 5.24 2.88
N LEU A 486 25.93 6.55 2.85
CA LEU A 486 25.06 7.20 1.85
C LEU A 486 25.57 7.06 0.42
N LYS A 487 26.87 6.85 0.24
CA LYS A 487 27.50 6.62 -1.06
C LYS A 487 27.77 5.14 -1.37
N ASP A 488 27.35 4.22 -0.50
CA ASP A 488 27.49 2.80 -0.76
C ASP A 488 26.38 2.32 -1.71
N LEU A 489 26.71 1.33 -2.55
CA LEU A 489 25.70 0.68 -3.41
C LEU A 489 24.71 -0.14 -2.58
N GLY A 490 23.55 -0.39 -3.17
CA GLY A 490 22.55 -1.28 -2.60
C GLY A 490 21.70 -0.67 -1.49
N ALA A 491 20.85 -1.51 -0.89
CA ALA A 491 19.84 -1.12 0.09
C ALA A 491 20.40 -0.91 1.50
N LEU A 492 21.39 -1.72 1.87
CA LEU A 492 21.98 -1.77 3.20
C LEU A 492 23.43 -1.29 3.13
N GLY A 493 23.75 -0.29 3.93
CA GLY A 493 25.14 0.17 4.07
C GLY A 493 25.97 -0.72 5.00
N ARG A 494 27.13 -0.21 5.42
CA ARG A 494 27.94 -0.83 6.47
C ARG A 494 27.14 -0.93 7.77
N GLN A 495 27.31 -2.02 8.49
CA GLN A 495 26.88 -2.08 9.88
C GLN A 495 27.86 -1.23 10.68
N SER A 496 27.42 -0.15 11.31
CA SER A 496 28.24 0.52 12.31
C SER A 496 28.64 -0.51 13.35
N GLU A 497 29.91 -0.59 13.71
CA GLU A 497 30.32 -1.28 14.92
C GLU A 497 29.58 -0.59 16.08
N GLU A 498 28.39 -1.09 16.44
CA GLU A 498 27.86 -0.82 17.76
C GLU A 498 28.92 -1.35 18.71
N LYS A 499 29.60 -0.43 19.40
CA LYS A 499 30.45 -0.79 20.52
C LYS A 499 29.60 -1.73 21.37
N SER A 500 29.98 -2.99 21.43
CA SER A 500 29.50 -3.94 22.41
C SER A 500 29.81 -3.31 23.76
N LEU A 501 28.82 -2.58 24.30
CA LEU A 501 28.79 -2.25 25.72
C LEU A 501 28.48 -3.56 26.41
N ASN A 502 29.56 -4.15 26.94
CA ASN A 502 29.53 -5.25 27.88
C ASN A 502 28.59 -4.96 29.06
#